data_6a41cd0eca2cd86f1a93171d0944acc2
#
_entry.id   6a41cd0eca2cd86f1a93171d0944acc2
#
_cell.length_a   1.000
_cell.length_b   1.000
_cell.length_c   1.000
_cell.angle_alpha   90.00
_cell.angle_beta   90.00
_cell.angle_gamma   90.00
#
_symmetry.space_group_name_H-M   'P 1'
#
loop_
_entity.id
_entity.type
_entity.pdbx_description
1 polymer ?
#
loop_
_entity_poly.entity_id
_entity_poly.type
_entity_poly.pdbx_seq_one_letter_code
_entity_poly.pdbx_strand_id
1 'polypeptide(L)'
;FEYKNEVYELNVEGEYNIENSLSAIELGQKLGLTKDEIKKGLYSYRPIEKRWEEEEIQGLKFINDSYNANPESVKASVKTFVELYKNPVVVLGDMKELGGNEIEYHMEVGRYLSKLNKNVKYLTVGNLAKEIGKELENNGFEAHYFNSNKDASCYILENLDKSNTIFLKAS
;
A
#
# COMPACT_ATOMS: atom_id res chain seq x y z
N PHE A 1 12.21 -15.73 3.12
CA PHE A 1 11.69 -16.65 2.10
C PHE A 1 12.78 -17.56 1.56
N GLU A 2 12.37 -18.67 0.96
CA GLU A 2 13.29 -19.65 0.35
C GLU A 2 13.13 -19.59 -1.19
N TYR A 3 14.26 -19.64 -1.89
CA TYR A 3 14.30 -19.74 -3.36
C TYR A 3 15.52 -20.56 -3.81
N LYS A 4 15.31 -21.59 -4.67
CA LYS A 4 16.33 -22.52 -5.17
C LYS A 4 17.22 -23.12 -4.06
N ASN A 5 16.60 -23.59 -2.96
CA ASN A 5 17.23 -24.15 -1.76
C ASN A 5 18.17 -23.17 -1.02
N GLU A 6 17.93 -21.87 -1.15
CA GLU A 6 18.65 -20.83 -0.43
C GLU A 6 17.65 -19.94 0.32
N VAL A 7 17.97 -19.59 1.57
CA VAL A 7 17.17 -18.68 2.39
C VAL A 7 17.65 -17.25 2.17
N TYR A 8 16.71 -16.34 1.92
CA TYR A 8 16.92 -14.91 1.76
C TYR A 8 16.11 -14.13 2.78
N GLU A 9 16.68 -13.08 3.31
CA GLU A 9 16.03 -12.17 4.25
C GLU A 9 15.87 -10.78 3.62
N LEU A 10 14.71 -10.16 3.87
CA LEU A 10 14.40 -8.80 3.44
C LEU A 10 14.09 -7.93 4.65
N ASN A 11 14.47 -6.67 4.59
CA ASN A 11 14.09 -5.65 5.58
C ASN A 11 12.90 -4.80 5.10
N VAL A 12 11.97 -5.43 4.37
CA VAL A 12 10.78 -4.78 3.82
C VAL A 12 9.60 -5.74 3.89
N GLU A 13 8.43 -5.21 4.14
CA GLU A 13 7.19 -5.98 4.26
C GLU A 13 6.53 -6.23 2.90
N GLY A 14 5.69 -7.26 2.84
CA GLY A 14 4.81 -7.58 1.72
C GLY A 14 5.35 -8.63 0.74
N GLU A 15 4.47 -9.55 0.34
CA GLU A 15 4.77 -10.63 -0.61
C GLU A 15 5.30 -10.11 -1.96
N TYR A 16 4.81 -8.94 -2.42
CA TYR A 16 5.29 -8.33 -3.65
C TYR A 16 6.78 -7.97 -3.61
N ASN A 17 7.37 -7.75 -2.44
CA ASN A 17 8.81 -7.54 -2.29
C ASN A 17 9.60 -8.84 -2.45
N ILE A 18 9.00 -9.99 -2.14
CA ILE A 18 9.59 -11.30 -2.47
C ILE A 18 9.66 -11.45 -3.99
N GLU A 19 8.56 -11.18 -4.72
CA GLU A 19 8.54 -11.26 -6.18
C GLU A 19 9.56 -10.32 -6.83
N ASN A 20 9.66 -9.08 -6.36
CA ASN A 20 10.68 -8.13 -6.80
C ASN A 20 12.10 -8.66 -6.56
N SER A 21 12.33 -9.30 -5.41
CA SER A 21 13.63 -9.87 -5.05
C SER A 21 14.03 -11.04 -5.93
N LEU A 22 13.09 -11.85 -6.41
CA LEU A 22 13.40 -12.93 -7.37
C LEU A 22 14.06 -12.39 -8.63
N SER A 23 13.58 -11.27 -9.16
CA SER A 23 14.18 -10.61 -10.32
C SER A 23 15.60 -10.12 -10.03
N ALA A 24 15.82 -9.55 -8.84
CA ALA A 24 17.15 -9.10 -8.41
C ALA A 24 18.12 -10.26 -8.22
N ILE A 25 17.67 -11.40 -7.67
CA ILE A 25 18.47 -12.63 -7.51
C ILE A 25 18.90 -13.16 -8.87
N GLU A 26 17.95 -13.34 -9.79
CA GLU A 26 18.25 -13.86 -11.13
C GLU A 26 19.21 -12.95 -11.91
N LEU A 27 19.01 -11.64 -11.82
CA LEU A 27 19.91 -10.69 -12.46
C LEU A 27 21.30 -10.71 -11.83
N GLY A 28 21.39 -10.71 -10.49
CA GLY A 28 22.66 -10.80 -9.77
C GLY A 28 23.46 -12.04 -10.13
N GLN A 29 22.82 -13.21 -10.21
CA GLN A 29 23.44 -14.45 -10.64
C GLN A 29 23.98 -14.36 -12.08
N LYS A 30 23.19 -13.78 -13.00
CA LYS A 30 23.62 -13.58 -14.39
C LYS A 30 24.82 -12.62 -14.52
N LEU A 31 24.93 -11.65 -13.62
CA LEU A 31 26.05 -10.72 -13.54
C LEU A 31 27.28 -11.31 -12.83
N GLY A 32 27.20 -12.55 -12.34
CA GLY A 32 28.31 -13.24 -11.69
C GLY A 32 28.49 -12.94 -10.21
N LEU A 33 27.49 -12.33 -9.54
CA LEU A 33 27.52 -12.14 -8.11
C LEU A 33 27.40 -13.48 -7.38
N THR A 34 28.12 -13.62 -6.28
CA THR A 34 28.00 -14.76 -5.38
C THR A 34 26.67 -14.73 -4.62
N LYS A 35 26.24 -15.89 -4.10
CA LYS A 35 25.03 -15.99 -3.27
C LYS A 35 25.10 -15.06 -2.05
N ASP A 36 26.25 -14.96 -1.40
CA ASP A 36 26.44 -14.13 -0.22
C ASP A 36 26.35 -12.62 -0.54
N GLU A 37 26.88 -12.20 -1.69
CA GLU A 37 26.75 -10.82 -2.16
C GLU A 37 25.28 -10.47 -2.45
N ILE A 38 24.53 -11.38 -3.08
CA ILE A 38 23.11 -11.20 -3.35
C ILE A 38 22.32 -11.14 -2.05
N LYS A 39 22.53 -12.06 -1.09
CA LYS A 39 21.89 -12.04 0.23
C LYS A 39 22.17 -10.73 0.98
N LYS A 40 23.42 -10.31 1.01
CA LYS A 40 23.82 -9.05 1.64
C LYS A 40 23.16 -7.84 0.98
N GLY A 41 23.10 -7.82 -0.36
CA GLY A 41 22.45 -6.76 -1.12
C GLY A 41 20.97 -6.66 -0.80
N LEU A 42 20.25 -7.78 -0.82
CA LEU A 42 18.82 -7.83 -0.49
C LEU A 42 18.53 -7.42 0.96
N TYR A 43 19.29 -7.92 1.91
CA TYR A 43 19.14 -7.55 3.33
C TYR A 43 19.44 -6.08 3.60
N SER A 44 20.40 -5.49 2.87
CA SER A 44 20.78 -4.08 3.01
C SER A 44 19.84 -3.11 2.29
N TYR A 45 18.94 -3.61 1.44
CA TYR A 45 18.00 -2.76 0.72
C TYR A 45 17.13 -1.94 1.69
N ARG A 46 16.96 -0.68 1.38
CA ARG A 46 16.03 0.23 2.04
C ARG A 46 15.19 0.91 0.97
N PRO A 47 13.88 0.98 1.15
CA PRO A 47 13.01 1.70 0.24
C PRO A 47 13.41 3.19 0.19
N ILE A 48 13.14 3.83 -0.94
CA ILE A 48 13.17 5.29 -1.04
C ILE A 48 11.98 5.89 -0.28
N GLU A 49 12.03 7.19 -0.02
CA GLU A 49 10.93 7.95 0.61
C GLU A 49 9.56 7.62 0.03
N LYS A 50 8.54 7.62 0.87
CA LYS A 50 7.14 7.33 0.52
C LYS A 50 6.91 5.93 -0.09
N ARG A 51 7.76 4.96 0.26
CA ARG A 51 7.57 3.54 -0.05
C ARG A 51 7.55 2.74 1.23
N TRP A 52 6.35 2.53 1.77
CA TRP A 52 6.12 1.87 3.06
C TRP A 52 6.90 2.52 4.21
N GLU A 53 6.95 3.86 4.21
CA GLU A 53 7.67 4.64 5.22
C GLU A 53 6.82 4.77 6.47
N GLU A 54 7.37 4.38 7.62
CA GLU A 54 6.69 4.52 8.91
C GLU A 54 6.96 5.89 9.50
N GLU A 55 5.89 6.61 9.83
CA GLU A 55 5.95 7.94 10.43
C GLU A 55 5.00 8.02 11.64
N GLU A 56 5.37 8.79 12.66
CA GLU A 56 4.47 9.14 13.75
C GLU A 56 4.22 10.66 13.75
N ILE A 57 2.97 11.06 13.56
CA ILE A 57 2.57 12.47 13.50
C ILE A 57 1.46 12.68 14.54
N GLN A 58 1.68 13.56 15.51
CA GLN A 58 0.74 13.88 16.60
C GLN A 58 0.25 12.64 17.37
N GLY A 59 1.09 11.62 17.47
CA GLY A 59 0.80 10.36 18.14
C GLY A 59 -0.04 9.37 17.33
N LEU A 60 -0.32 9.66 16.05
CA LEU A 60 -0.92 8.74 15.10
C LEU A 60 0.17 8.06 14.29
N LYS A 61 0.06 6.73 14.09
CA LYS A 61 0.99 5.96 13.27
C LYS A 61 0.55 5.99 11.81
N PHE A 62 1.46 6.38 10.92
CA PHE A 62 1.26 6.38 9.47
C PHE A 62 2.22 5.41 8.79
N ILE A 63 1.71 4.76 7.75
CA ILE A 63 2.48 4.01 6.77
C ILE A 63 2.31 4.74 5.44
N ASN A 64 3.36 5.45 5.02
CA ASN A 64 3.34 6.28 3.82
C ASN A 64 3.88 5.49 2.62
N ASP A 65 2.99 5.11 1.71
CA ASP A 65 3.30 4.43 0.43
C ASP A 65 2.82 5.26 -0.77
N SER A 66 2.94 6.58 -0.66
CA SER A 66 2.39 7.53 -1.63
C SER A 66 3.38 7.99 -2.71
N TYR A 67 4.43 7.23 -2.98
CA TYR A 67 5.36 7.53 -4.08
C TYR A 67 4.67 7.45 -5.44
N ASN A 68 3.89 6.41 -5.66
CA ASN A 68 3.09 6.19 -6.85
C ASN A 68 1.98 5.16 -6.57
N ALA A 69 0.90 5.21 -7.37
CA ALA A 69 -0.20 4.26 -7.27
C ALA A 69 -0.66 3.79 -8.65
N ASN A 70 -0.86 2.48 -8.78
CA ASN A 70 -1.59 1.84 -9.86
C ASN A 70 -2.45 0.70 -9.25
N PRO A 71 -3.42 0.13 -10.00
CA PRO A 71 -4.35 -0.86 -9.46
C PRO A 71 -3.66 -2.02 -8.75
N GLU A 72 -2.65 -2.62 -9.36
CA GLU A 72 -1.95 -3.78 -8.80
C GLU A 72 -1.18 -3.43 -7.53
N SER A 73 -0.46 -2.31 -7.53
CA SER A 73 0.29 -1.88 -6.35
C SER A 73 -0.62 -1.48 -5.18
N VAL A 74 -1.79 -0.87 -5.45
CA VAL A 74 -2.77 -0.55 -4.41
C VAL A 74 -3.34 -1.82 -3.80
N LYS A 75 -3.77 -2.78 -4.63
CA LYS A 75 -4.30 -4.08 -4.15
C LYS A 75 -3.29 -4.81 -3.27
N ALA A 76 -2.05 -4.92 -3.74
CA ALA A 76 -0.98 -5.64 -3.04
C ALA A 76 -0.61 -4.98 -1.70
N SER A 77 -0.36 -3.66 -1.71
CA SER A 77 0.05 -2.98 -0.49
C SER A 77 -1.07 -2.82 0.53
N VAL A 78 -2.32 -2.56 0.11
CA VAL A 78 -3.45 -2.52 1.05
C VAL A 78 -3.71 -3.90 1.66
N LYS A 79 -3.65 -5.00 0.87
CA LYS A 79 -3.76 -6.36 1.41
C LYS A 79 -2.72 -6.58 2.52
N THR A 80 -1.45 -6.33 2.23
CA THR A 80 -0.35 -6.46 3.20
C THR A 80 -0.62 -5.62 4.46
N PHE A 81 -1.02 -4.36 4.28
CA PHE A 81 -1.29 -3.45 5.38
C PHE A 81 -2.40 -3.96 6.32
N VAL A 82 -3.53 -4.38 5.78
CA VAL A 82 -4.66 -4.84 6.61
C VAL A 82 -4.39 -6.18 7.31
N GLU A 83 -3.46 -6.98 6.79
CA GLU A 83 -3.00 -8.21 7.45
C GLU A 83 -2.04 -7.94 8.61
N LEU A 84 -1.21 -6.90 8.52
CA LEU A 84 -0.18 -6.56 9.51
C LEU A 84 -0.70 -5.71 10.67
N TYR A 85 -1.64 -4.79 10.42
CA TYR A 85 -2.02 -3.78 11.40
C TYR A 85 -3.44 -3.98 11.94
N LYS A 86 -3.60 -3.69 13.25
CA LYS A 86 -4.91 -3.65 13.91
C LYS A 86 -5.56 -2.28 13.70
N ASN A 87 -6.90 -2.25 13.65
CA ASN A 87 -7.69 -1.03 13.42
C ASN A 87 -7.18 -0.22 12.21
N PRO A 88 -7.03 -0.86 11.04
CA PRO A 88 -6.47 -0.22 9.87
C PRO A 88 -7.41 0.84 9.30
N VAL A 89 -6.83 2.00 8.96
CA VAL A 89 -7.46 3.06 8.19
C VAL A 89 -6.69 3.24 6.90
N VAL A 90 -7.36 3.14 5.77
CA VAL A 90 -6.74 3.20 4.45
C VAL A 90 -7.16 4.47 3.74
N VAL A 91 -6.21 5.34 3.42
CA VAL A 91 -6.41 6.59 2.68
C VAL A 91 -5.90 6.41 1.26
N LEU A 92 -6.79 6.49 0.29
CA LEU A 92 -6.49 6.32 -1.12
C LEU A 92 -6.75 7.61 -1.90
N GLY A 93 -5.75 8.07 -2.62
CA GLY A 93 -5.89 9.16 -3.59
C GLY A 93 -6.12 8.64 -5.02
N ASP A 94 -6.30 9.59 -5.95
CA ASP A 94 -6.43 9.26 -7.36
C ASP A 94 -5.19 8.53 -7.86
N MET A 95 -5.40 7.50 -8.67
CA MET A 95 -4.35 6.85 -9.46
C MET A 95 -4.30 7.54 -10.83
N LYS A 96 -3.15 8.13 -11.13
CA LYS A 96 -2.92 8.87 -12.38
C LYS A 96 -2.27 7.98 -13.46
N GLU A 97 -2.20 8.50 -14.67
CA GLU A 97 -1.51 7.87 -15.81
C GLU A 97 -2.06 6.49 -16.21
N LEU A 98 -3.35 6.22 -15.94
CA LEU A 98 -4.01 4.96 -16.26
C LEU A 98 -4.63 4.92 -17.67
N GLY A 99 -4.61 6.04 -18.42
CA GLY A 99 -5.23 6.15 -19.74
C GLY A 99 -6.75 6.26 -19.70
N GLY A 100 -7.43 5.83 -20.74
CA GLY A 100 -8.88 6.10 -20.95
C GLY A 100 -9.86 5.36 -20.03
N ASN A 101 -9.41 4.41 -19.21
CA ASN A 101 -10.27 3.58 -18.36
C ASN A 101 -10.10 3.87 -16.87
N GLU A 102 -9.70 5.07 -16.50
CA GLU A 102 -9.36 5.43 -15.12
C GLU A 102 -10.48 5.11 -14.12
N ILE A 103 -11.73 5.42 -14.46
CA ILE A 103 -12.89 5.13 -13.59
C ILE A 103 -13.01 3.62 -13.33
N GLU A 104 -12.94 2.80 -14.37
CA GLU A 104 -13.08 1.34 -14.24
C GLU A 104 -11.95 0.74 -13.41
N TYR A 105 -10.72 1.22 -13.56
CA TYR A 105 -9.60 0.78 -12.74
C TYR A 105 -9.77 1.14 -11.25
N HIS A 106 -10.34 2.31 -10.94
CA HIS A 106 -10.67 2.66 -9.56
C HIS A 106 -11.79 1.77 -8.99
N MET A 107 -12.85 1.53 -9.77
CA MET A 107 -13.91 0.59 -9.37
C MET A 107 -13.38 -0.83 -9.16
N GLU A 108 -12.49 -1.31 -10.03
CA GLU A 108 -11.85 -2.62 -9.90
C GLU A 108 -11.09 -2.75 -8.57
N VAL A 109 -10.33 -1.72 -8.19
CA VAL A 109 -9.68 -1.66 -6.89
C VAL A 109 -10.70 -1.74 -5.75
N GLY A 110 -11.78 -0.97 -5.80
CA GLY A 110 -12.84 -1.01 -4.80
C GLY A 110 -13.46 -2.41 -4.65
N ARG A 111 -13.77 -3.06 -5.76
CA ARG A 111 -14.28 -4.45 -5.77
C ARG A 111 -13.29 -5.46 -5.20
N TYR A 112 -12.00 -5.27 -5.44
CA TYR A 112 -10.98 -6.12 -4.84
C TYR A 112 -10.88 -5.91 -3.33
N LEU A 113 -10.77 -4.66 -2.89
CA LEU A 113 -10.63 -4.31 -1.47
C LEU A 113 -11.86 -4.73 -0.65
N SER A 114 -13.06 -4.73 -1.23
CA SER A 114 -14.28 -5.20 -0.58
C SER A 114 -14.26 -6.70 -0.22
N LYS A 115 -13.33 -7.47 -0.75
CA LYS A 115 -13.13 -8.90 -0.41
C LYS A 115 -12.17 -9.12 0.75
N LEU A 116 -11.49 -8.06 1.20
CA LEU A 116 -10.57 -8.12 2.32
C LEU A 116 -11.29 -8.09 3.68
N ASN A 117 -10.58 -7.79 4.75
CA ASN A 117 -11.14 -7.71 6.10
C ASN A 117 -12.18 -6.59 6.20
N LYS A 118 -13.35 -6.87 6.84
CA LYS A 118 -14.44 -5.90 7.01
C LYS A 118 -14.20 -4.84 8.11
N ASN A 119 -13.18 -4.98 8.93
CA ASN A 119 -12.85 -4.02 9.99
C ASN A 119 -11.94 -2.88 9.51
N VAL A 120 -11.94 -2.57 8.24
CA VAL A 120 -11.14 -1.49 7.62
C VAL A 120 -12.02 -0.27 7.41
N LYS A 121 -11.55 0.90 7.83
CA LYS A 121 -12.12 2.19 7.48
C LYS A 121 -11.41 2.73 6.25
N TYR A 122 -12.15 3.18 5.26
CA TYR A 122 -11.60 3.73 4.01
C TYR A 122 -11.88 5.23 3.90
N LEU A 123 -10.83 5.98 3.59
CA LEU A 123 -10.91 7.40 3.25
C LEU A 123 -10.43 7.57 1.80
N THR A 124 -11.19 8.25 0.97
CA THR A 124 -10.80 8.50 -0.42
C THR A 124 -10.66 9.99 -0.68
N VAL A 125 -9.62 10.39 -1.39
CA VAL A 125 -9.30 11.79 -1.69
C VAL A 125 -9.15 11.98 -3.18
N GLY A 126 -10.04 12.75 -3.77
CA GLY A 126 -10.04 13.03 -5.21
C GLY A 126 -11.28 12.52 -5.94
N ASN A 127 -11.38 12.90 -7.21
CA ASN A 127 -12.57 12.62 -8.01
C ASN A 127 -12.65 11.15 -8.48
N LEU A 128 -11.52 10.55 -8.79
CA LEU A 128 -11.45 9.16 -9.26
C LEU A 128 -11.43 8.18 -8.08
N ALA A 129 -10.69 8.49 -7.02
CA ALA A 129 -10.63 7.68 -5.80
C ALA A 129 -12.02 7.50 -5.15
N LYS A 130 -12.94 8.45 -5.37
CA LYS A 130 -14.33 8.35 -4.96
C LYS A 130 -15.02 7.08 -5.50
N GLU A 131 -14.66 6.60 -6.67
CA GLU A 131 -15.25 5.40 -7.25
C GLU A 131 -14.82 4.13 -6.48
N ILE A 132 -13.60 4.13 -5.91
CA ILE A 132 -13.18 3.07 -4.96
C ILE A 132 -14.12 3.06 -3.75
N GLY A 133 -14.36 4.23 -3.15
CA GLY A 133 -15.20 4.37 -1.97
C GLY A 133 -16.64 3.92 -2.22
N LYS A 134 -17.24 4.28 -3.35
CA LYS A 134 -18.60 3.84 -3.72
C LYS A 134 -18.71 2.31 -3.80
N GLU A 135 -17.74 1.65 -4.42
CA GLU A 135 -17.72 0.18 -4.49
C GLU A 135 -17.59 -0.44 -3.10
N LEU A 136 -16.81 0.17 -2.21
CA LEU A 136 -16.66 -0.27 -0.82
C LEU A 136 -17.97 -0.11 -0.04
N GLU A 137 -18.64 1.05 -0.12
CA GLU A 137 -19.95 1.28 0.52
C GLU A 137 -21.00 0.31 0.04
N ASN A 138 -21.07 0.05 -1.27
CA ASN A 138 -22.00 -0.92 -1.87
C ASN A 138 -21.80 -2.34 -1.31
N ASN A 139 -20.61 -2.63 -0.76
CA ASN A 139 -20.27 -3.90 -0.13
C ASN A 139 -20.27 -3.85 1.42
N GLY A 140 -20.77 -2.76 2.01
CA GLY A 140 -21.00 -2.61 3.45
C GLY A 140 -19.78 -2.20 4.26
N PHE A 141 -18.78 -1.57 3.64
CA PHE A 141 -17.64 -0.96 4.33
C PHE A 141 -17.94 0.50 4.69
N GLU A 142 -17.29 0.98 5.75
CA GLU A 142 -17.28 2.41 6.09
C GLU A 142 -16.30 3.13 5.13
N ALA A 143 -16.81 4.04 4.30
CA ALA A 143 -16.01 4.85 3.40
C ALA A 143 -16.39 6.34 3.52
N HIS A 144 -15.39 7.22 3.49
CA HIS A 144 -15.55 8.67 3.53
C HIS A 144 -14.84 9.30 2.32
N TYR A 145 -15.42 10.39 1.81
CA TYR A 145 -14.97 11.04 0.57
C TYR A 145 -14.51 12.46 0.87
N PHE A 146 -13.33 12.81 0.35
CA PHE A 146 -12.77 14.15 0.51
C PHE A 146 -12.33 14.72 -0.84
N ASN A 147 -12.55 16.02 -1.01
CA ASN A 147 -12.11 16.73 -2.22
C ASN A 147 -10.67 17.24 -2.10
N SER A 148 -10.12 17.28 -0.89
CA SER A 148 -8.77 17.77 -0.65
C SER A 148 -8.07 17.00 0.47
N ASN A 149 -6.73 16.98 0.41
CA ASN A 149 -5.89 16.44 1.49
C ASN A 149 -6.14 17.16 2.82
N LYS A 150 -6.47 18.46 2.78
CA LYS A 150 -6.75 19.25 3.98
C LYS A 150 -7.99 18.72 4.71
N ASP A 151 -9.06 18.46 3.98
CA ASP A 151 -10.32 17.97 4.58
C ASP A 151 -10.12 16.56 5.15
N ALA A 152 -9.41 15.69 4.42
CA ALA A 152 -9.06 14.37 4.92
C ALA A 152 -8.19 14.44 6.18
N SER A 153 -7.21 15.34 6.22
CA SER A 153 -6.35 15.53 7.40
C SER A 153 -7.14 16.04 8.61
N CYS A 154 -8.06 17.00 8.42
CA CYS A 154 -8.95 17.45 9.50
C CYS A 154 -9.78 16.27 10.06
N TYR A 155 -10.39 15.49 9.17
CA TYR A 155 -11.17 14.32 9.59
C TYR A 155 -10.32 13.32 10.38
N ILE A 156 -9.11 13.01 9.92
CA ILE A 156 -8.18 12.09 10.59
C ILE A 156 -7.90 12.58 12.02
N LEU A 157 -7.55 13.85 12.18
CA LEU A 157 -7.20 14.43 13.48
C LEU A 157 -8.39 14.51 14.45
N GLU A 158 -9.62 14.67 13.95
CA GLU A 158 -10.82 14.79 14.76
C GLU A 158 -11.45 13.43 15.14
N ASN A 159 -11.27 12.39 14.30
CA ASN A 159 -12.03 11.14 14.40
C ASN A 159 -11.18 9.89 14.64
N LEU A 160 -9.85 9.97 14.56
CA LEU A 160 -8.95 8.85 14.77
C LEU A 160 -8.08 9.07 16.00
N ASP A 161 -7.63 7.98 16.61
CA ASP A 161 -6.78 7.99 17.80
C ASP A 161 -5.57 7.04 17.66
N LYS A 162 -4.76 6.96 18.70
CA LYS A 162 -3.53 6.16 18.74
C LYS A 162 -3.74 4.65 18.54
N SER A 163 -4.98 4.17 18.59
CA SER A 163 -5.29 2.76 18.30
C SER A 163 -5.34 2.47 16.81
N ASN A 164 -5.46 3.51 15.98
CA ASN A 164 -5.50 3.39 14.53
C ASN A 164 -4.10 3.42 13.94
N THR A 165 -3.90 2.63 12.89
CA THR A 165 -2.76 2.78 11.98
C THR A 165 -3.28 3.21 10.62
N ILE A 166 -2.67 4.24 10.04
CA ILE A 166 -3.17 4.93 8.85
C ILE A 166 -2.22 4.63 7.68
N PHE A 167 -2.76 4.07 6.61
CA PHE A 167 -2.03 3.81 5.37
C PHE A 167 -2.35 4.88 4.34
N LEU A 168 -1.32 5.44 3.70
CA LEU A 168 -1.46 6.47 2.67
C LEU A 168 -0.97 5.94 1.32
N LYS A 169 -1.81 6.00 0.27
CA LYS A 169 -1.40 5.66 -1.09
C LYS A 169 -2.11 6.50 -2.16
N ALA A 170 -1.31 7.13 -3.00
CA ALA A 170 -1.76 7.99 -4.11
C ALA A 170 -0.67 8.07 -5.21
N SER A 171 -0.96 8.73 -6.33
CA SER A 171 0.03 9.14 -7.34
C SER A 171 -0.05 10.62 -7.67
#